data_0da59a133c6f432eb46d54b9a319aa4e
#
_entry.id   0da59a133c6f432eb46d54b9a319aa4e
#
_cell.length_a   1.000
_cell.length_b   1.000
_cell.length_c   1.000
_cell.angle_alpha   90.00
_cell.angle_beta   90.00
_cell.angle_gamma   90.00
#
_symmetry.space_group_name_H-M   'P 1'
#
loop_
_entity.id
_entity.type
_entity.pdbx_description
1 polymer ?
#
loop_
_entity_poly.entity_id
_entity_poly.type
_entity_poly.pdbx_seq_one_letter_code
_entity_poly.pdbx_strand_id
1 'polypeptide(L)'
;MKPNEIQFAHNLQALSAPQCRRIVEALVEESHTFKGLSQRCKLTPASIEKHLQILTQAGLIKIRSVGGVQKVHLQTSKFKPTLDWFSKLST
;
A
#
# COMPACT_ATOMS: atom_id res chain seq x y z
N MET A 1 12.03 -12.19 16.65
CA MET A 1 10.75 -12.13 15.91
C MET A 1 10.94 -12.61 14.48
N LYS A 2 10.05 -13.43 14.00
CA LYS A 2 10.14 -13.97 12.64
C LYS A 2 9.85 -12.89 11.61
N PRO A 3 10.48 -12.94 10.40
CA PRO A 3 10.24 -11.92 9.36
C PRO A 3 8.76 -11.71 9.02
N ASN A 4 7.96 -12.79 8.98
CA ASN A 4 6.53 -12.70 8.68
C ASN A 4 5.77 -11.94 9.78
N GLU A 5 6.18 -12.08 11.03
CA GLU A 5 5.55 -11.35 12.13
C GLU A 5 5.89 -9.86 12.08
N ILE A 6 7.12 -9.52 11.67
CA ILE A 6 7.55 -8.13 11.49
C ILE A 6 6.75 -7.51 10.35
N GLN A 7 6.65 -8.19 9.22
CA GLN A 7 5.90 -7.69 8.07
C GLN A 7 4.41 -7.53 8.41
N PHE A 8 3.85 -8.50 9.13
CA PHE A 8 2.46 -8.43 9.59
C PHE A 8 2.22 -7.17 10.43
N ALA A 9 3.10 -6.90 11.39
CA ALA A 9 3.00 -5.73 12.26
C ALA A 9 3.09 -4.43 11.43
N HIS A 10 4.02 -4.35 10.47
CA HIS A 10 4.14 -3.20 9.58
C HIS A 10 2.88 -2.99 8.74
N ASN A 11 2.29 -4.08 8.25
CA ASN A 11 1.06 -4.01 7.46
C ASN A 11 -0.09 -3.43 8.27
N LEU A 12 -0.30 -3.94 9.49
CA LEU A 12 -1.38 -3.46 10.36
C LEU A 12 -1.18 -1.98 10.70
N GLN A 13 0.06 -1.58 10.99
CA GLN A 13 0.36 -0.19 11.32
C GLN A 13 0.07 0.74 10.14
N ALA A 14 0.54 0.38 8.95
CA ALA A 14 0.30 1.18 7.74
C ALA A 14 -1.18 1.25 7.40
N LEU A 15 -1.90 0.13 7.49
CA LEU A 15 -3.31 0.03 7.13
C LEU A 15 -4.24 0.58 8.21
N SER A 16 -3.71 1.02 9.36
CA SER A 16 -4.52 1.70 10.37
C SER A 16 -5.00 3.07 9.91
N ALA A 17 -4.28 3.71 8.99
CA ALA A 17 -4.67 5.00 8.42
C ALA A 17 -5.70 4.79 7.29
N PRO A 18 -6.90 5.42 7.36
CA PRO A 18 -7.89 5.28 6.29
C PRO A 18 -7.39 5.71 4.92
N GLN A 19 -6.55 6.74 4.87
CA GLN A 19 -5.97 7.23 3.62
C GLN A 19 -5.08 6.17 2.96
N CYS A 20 -4.29 5.44 3.76
CA CYS A 20 -3.48 4.35 3.24
C CYS A 20 -4.36 3.24 2.65
N ARG A 21 -5.47 2.91 3.32
CA ARG A 21 -6.40 1.91 2.80
C ARG A 21 -7.03 2.33 1.47
N ARG A 22 -7.40 3.61 1.32
CA ARG A 22 -7.93 4.11 0.04
C ARG A 22 -6.91 3.97 -1.09
N ILE A 23 -5.65 4.28 -0.80
CA ILE A 23 -4.57 4.17 -1.79
C ILE A 23 -4.39 2.70 -2.19
N VAL A 24 -4.33 1.80 -1.21
CA VAL A 24 -4.20 0.36 -1.47
C VAL A 24 -5.37 -0.14 -2.33
N GLU A 25 -6.60 0.22 -1.99
CA GLU A 25 -7.78 -0.18 -2.75
C GLU A 25 -7.71 0.28 -4.21
N ALA A 26 -7.25 1.51 -4.44
CA ALA A 26 -7.08 2.03 -5.80
C ALA A 26 -6.00 1.24 -6.56
N LEU A 27 -4.93 0.84 -5.88
CA LEU A 27 -3.82 0.10 -6.49
C LEU A 27 -4.14 -1.37 -6.73
N VAL A 28 -5.13 -1.94 -6.05
CA VAL A 28 -5.62 -3.30 -6.35
C VAL A 28 -6.17 -3.38 -7.77
N GLU A 29 -6.83 -2.32 -8.22
CA GLU A 29 -7.43 -2.29 -9.56
C GLU A 29 -6.36 -2.13 -10.65
N GLU A 30 -5.43 -1.18 -10.46
CA GLU A 30 -4.36 -0.92 -11.41
C GLU A 30 -3.29 0.00 -10.79
N SER A 31 -2.12 0.07 -11.42
CA SER A 31 -1.10 1.04 -11.03
C SER A 31 -1.55 2.45 -11.37
N HIS A 32 -1.05 3.42 -10.61
CA HIS A 32 -1.41 4.83 -10.79
C HIS A 32 -0.19 5.73 -10.69
N THR A 33 -0.26 6.87 -11.39
CA THR A 33 0.65 7.98 -11.15
C THR A 33 0.28 8.64 -9.82
N PHE A 34 1.16 9.48 -9.28
CA PHE A 34 0.87 10.25 -8.06
C PHE A 34 -0.38 11.12 -8.25
N LYS A 35 -0.45 11.80 -9.40
CA LYS A 35 -1.62 12.63 -9.74
C LYS A 35 -2.89 11.79 -9.84
N GLY A 36 -2.79 10.62 -10.48
CA GLY A 36 -3.93 9.70 -10.58
C GLY A 36 -4.43 9.26 -9.22
N LEU A 37 -3.52 8.95 -8.29
CA LEU A 37 -3.91 8.57 -6.92
C LEU A 37 -4.57 9.74 -6.19
N SER A 38 -4.02 10.95 -6.33
CA SER A 38 -4.60 12.15 -5.72
C SER A 38 -6.05 12.34 -6.17
N GLN A 39 -6.29 12.20 -7.46
CA GLN A 39 -7.63 12.34 -8.04
C GLN A 39 -8.55 11.20 -7.62
N ARG A 40 -8.09 9.96 -7.74
CA ARG A 40 -8.88 8.77 -7.43
C ARG A 40 -9.27 8.70 -5.96
N CYS A 41 -8.35 9.04 -5.07
CA CYS A 41 -8.56 8.96 -3.63
C CYS A 41 -9.13 10.25 -3.03
N LYS A 42 -9.24 11.31 -3.82
CA LYS A 42 -9.68 12.62 -3.37
C LYS A 42 -8.85 13.14 -2.19
N LEU A 43 -7.54 13.01 -2.33
CA LEU A 43 -6.56 13.47 -1.35
C LEU A 43 -5.68 14.53 -1.99
N THR A 44 -5.19 15.47 -1.17
CA THR A 44 -4.24 16.48 -1.66
C THR A 44 -2.92 15.82 -2.05
N PRO A 45 -2.14 16.43 -2.95
CA PRO A 45 -0.81 15.91 -3.27
C PRO A 45 0.07 15.71 -2.03
N ALA A 46 0.01 16.64 -1.06
CA ALA A 46 0.78 16.53 0.18
C ALA A 46 0.35 15.30 1.00
N SER A 47 -0.95 15.04 1.07
CA SER A 47 -1.48 13.87 1.78
C SER A 47 -1.08 12.57 1.08
N ILE A 48 -1.16 12.54 -0.26
CA ILE A 48 -0.71 11.38 -1.04
C ILE A 48 0.76 11.10 -0.74
N GLU A 49 1.62 12.09 -0.83
CA GLU A 49 3.06 11.91 -0.59
C GLU A 49 3.34 11.36 0.80
N LYS A 50 2.70 11.91 1.82
CA LYS A 50 2.85 11.46 3.20
C LYS A 50 2.47 9.98 3.36
N HIS A 51 1.31 9.60 2.83
CA HIS A 51 0.82 8.23 2.98
C HIS A 51 1.55 7.22 2.09
N LEU A 52 2.05 7.66 0.92
CA LEU A 52 2.92 6.81 0.11
C LEU A 52 4.23 6.51 0.83
N GLN A 53 4.77 7.46 1.60
CA GLN A 53 5.96 7.19 2.41
C GLN A 53 5.69 6.10 3.44
N ILE A 54 4.55 6.16 4.12
CA ILE A 54 4.17 5.15 5.11
C ILE A 54 4.08 3.77 4.45
N LEU A 55 3.41 3.69 3.30
CA LEU A 55 3.25 2.43 2.57
C LEU A 55 4.59 1.91 2.02
N THR A 56 5.46 2.80 1.56
CA THR A 56 6.79 2.43 1.08
C THR A 56 7.64 1.85 2.20
N GLN A 57 7.63 2.49 3.37
CA GLN A 57 8.38 2.02 4.52
C GLN A 57 7.90 0.65 5.00
N ALA A 58 6.62 0.36 4.86
CA ALA A 58 6.06 -0.96 5.17
C ALA A 58 6.34 -1.99 4.06
N GLY A 59 6.87 -1.57 2.92
CA GLY A 59 7.15 -2.47 1.80
C GLY A 59 5.93 -2.86 0.98
N LEU A 60 4.81 -2.17 1.17
CA LEU A 60 3.54 -2.54 0.55
C LEU A 60 3.37 -2.02 -0.88
N ILE A 61 4.15 -1.01 -1.24
CA ILE A 61 4.11 -0.43 -2.57
C ILE A 61 5.51 -0.29 -3.14
N LYS A 62 5.58 -0.16 -4.45
CA LYS A 62 6.81 0.05 -5.19
C LYS A 62 6.56 1.10 -6.25
N ILE A 63 7.52 2.00 -6.46
CA ILE A 63 7.43 3.01 -7.49
C ILE A 63 8.33 2.58 -8.64
N ARG A 64 7.77 2.53 -9.85
CA ARG A 64 8.51 2.16 -11.07
C ARG A 64 8.38 3.26 -12.10
N SER A 65 9.48 3.52 -12.80
CA SER A 65 9.51 4.46 -13.92
C SER A 65 9.44 3.67 -15.22
N VAL A 66 8.42 3.95 -16.03
CA VAL A 66 8.23 3.31 -17.34
C VAL A 66 8.03 4.43 -18.37
N GLY A 67 8.94 4.51 -19.35
CA GLY A 67 8.86 5.55 -20.38
C GLY A 67 8.91 6.96 -19.80
N GLY A 68 9.65 7.17 -18.71
CA GLY A 68 9.75 8.46 -18.05
C GLY A 68 8.60 8.80 -17.12
N VAL A 69 7.60 7.92 -17.01
CA VAL A 69 6.43 8.14 -16.14
C VAL A 69 6.57 7.26 -14.91
N GLN A 70 6.50 7.88 -13.74
CA GLN A 70 6.52 7.16 -12.47
C GLN A 70 5.12 6.68 -12.10
N LYS A 71 5.02 5.38 -11.80
CA LYS A 71 3.77 4.77 -11.35
C LYS A 71 3.98 4.00 -10.06
N VAL A 72 2.96 4.03 -9.23
CA VAL A 72 2.91 3.31 -7.96
C VAL A 72 2.25 1.96 -8.19
N HIS A 73 2.89 0.90 -7.73
CA HIS A 73 2.41 -0.48 -7.84
C HIS A 73 2.28 -1.10 -6.46
N LEU A 74 1.27 -1.92 -6.28
CA LEU A 74 1.10 -2.69 -5.06
C LEU A 74 2.07 -3.87 -5.03
N GLN A 75 2.71 -4.11 -3.90
CA GLN A 75 3.53 -5.30 -3.68
C GLN A 75 2.69 -6.37 -2.99
N THR A 76 1.88 -7.09 -3.77
CA THR A 76 0.87 -8.03 -3.24
C THR A 76 1.45 -9.12 -2.37
N SER A 77 2.66 -9.60 -2.67
CA SER A 77 3.32 -10.65 -1.89
C SER A 77 3.56 -10.25 -0.43
N LYS A 78 3.72 -8.95 -0.17
CA LYS A 78 3.97 -8.44 1.18
C LYS A 78 2.73 -8.49 2.07
N PHE A 79 1.55 -8.63 1.47
CA PHE A 79 0.30 -8.76 2.22
C PHE A 79 0.03 -10.18 2.71
N LYS A 80 0.79 -11.18 2.22
CA LYS A 80 0.54 -12.58 2.52
C LYS A 80 0.45 -12.89 4.02
N PRO A 81 1.37 -12.43 4.89
CA PRO A 81 1.26 -12.74 6.32
C PRO A 81 -0.05 -12.26 6.94
N THR A 82 -0.52 -11.09 6.50
CA THR A 82 -1.78 -10.51 6.99
C THR A 82 -2.98 -11.32 6.49
N LEU A 83 -2.99 -11.65 5.22
CA LEU A 83 -4.05 -12.47 4.62
C LEU A 83 -4.11 -13.85 5.27
N ASP A 84 -2.97 -14.48 5.49
CA ASP A 84 -2.89 -15.80 6.12
C ASP A 84 -3.46 -15.75 7.54
N TRP A 85 -3.14 -14.71 8.29
CA TRP A 85 -3.65 -14.57 9.67
C TRP A 85 -5.17 -14.41 9.68
N PHE A 86 -5.71 -13.53 8.82
CA PHE A 86 -7.16 -13.35 8.71
C PHE A 86 -7.87 -14.61 8.24
N SER A 87 -7.25 -15.38 7.34
CA SER A 87 -7.80 -16.67 6.90
C SER A 87 -8.02 -17.64 8.05
N LYS A 88 -7.15 -17.63 9.05
CA LYS A 88 -7.29 -18.49 10.22
C LYS A 88 -8.55 -18.18 11.03
N LEU A 89 -9.01 -16.92 10.96
CA LEU A 89 -10.18 -16.49 11.71
C LEU A 89 -11.49 -16.90 11.05
N SER A 90 -11.45 -17.25 9.76
CA SER A 90 -12.65 -17.55 8.99
C SER A 90 -12.94 -19.04 8.85
N THR A 91 -12.15 -19.89 9.50
CA THR A 91 -12.37 -21.36 9.51
C THR A 91 -13.24 -21.79 10.65
#